data_4f44d4195f264897be65bd3e120930ef
#
_entry.id   4f44d4195f264897be65bd3e120930ef
#
_cell.length_a   1.000
_cell.length_b   1.000
_cell.length_c   1.000
_cell.angle_alpha   90.00
_cell.angle_beta   90.00
_cell.angle_gamma   90.00
#
_symmetry.space_group_name_H-M   'P 1'
#
loop_
_entity.id
_entity.type
_entity.pdbx_description
1 polymer ?
#
loop_
_entity_poly.entity_id
_entity_poly.type
_entity_poly.pdbx_seq_one_letter_code
_entity_poly.pdbx_strand_id
1 'polypeptide(L)'
;MLVRHLYTPLRRRMQLQHATLHALLSLLDGILINYIALCLQSAWKKPGNDALVVGWNHQDATQIWLAAWVAVQKGWRVDVLAQPLVQLRPELFPXXXXXXXXRTLLVWCGEPPAARQLEQIAAWHAQGHAIFSLHEPETI
;
A
#
# COMPACT_ATOMS: atom_id res chain seq x y z
N MET A 1 -3.19 -4.05 -39.64
CA MET A 1 -3.36 -3.36 -38.36
C MET A 1 -2.05 -3.29 -37.64
N LEU A 2 -1.71 -2.09 -37.23
CA LEU A 2 -0.45 -1.87 -36.52
C LEU A 2 -0.37 -2.67 -35.24
N VAL A 3 -1.49 -2.73 -34.49
CA VAL A 3 -1.50 -3.46 -33.24
C VAL A 3 -1.16 -4.93 -33.45
N ARG A 4 -1.77 -5.55 -34.45
CA ARG A 4 -1.47 -6.95 -34.71
C ARG A 4 -0.04 -7.16 -35.19
N HIS A 5 0.43 -6.28 -36.06
CA HIS A 5 1.76 -6.44 -36.59
C HIS A 5 2.84 -6.28 -35.51
N LEU A 6 2.60 -5.44 -34.54
CA LEU A 6 3.57 -5.23 -33.47
C LEU A 6 3.31 -6.10 -32.26
N TYR A 7 2.04 -6.26 -31.88
CA TYR A 7 1.70 -6.92 -30.63
C TYR A 7 2.07 -8.40 -30.65
N THR A 8 1.77 -9.09 -31.72
CA THR A 8 2.01 -10.53 -31.76
C THR A 8 3.50 -10.84 -31.66
N PRO A 9 4.37 -10.21 -32.45
CA PRO A 9 5.80 -10.50 -32.29
C PRO A 9 6.32 -10.10 -30.93
N LEU A 10 5.86 -8.98 -30.40
CA LEU A 10 6.30 -8.56 -29.07
C LEU A 10 5.87 -9.57 -28.01
N ARG A 11 4.65 -10.03 -28.11
CA ARG A 11 4.16 -11.02 -27.14
C ARG A 11 4.97 -12.29 -27.20
N ARG A 12 5.32 -12.76 -28.40
CA ARG A 12 6.17 -13.95 -28.53
C ARG A 12 7.52 -13.71 -27.89
N ARG A 13 8.10 -12.56 -28.14
CA ARG A 13 9.39 -12.25 -27.58
C ARG A 13 9.33 -12.23 -26.06
N MET A 14 8.28 -11.64 -25.52
CA MET A 14 8.09 -11.61 -24.09
C MET A 14 7.92 -13.01 -23.51
N GLN A 15 7.21 -13.87 -24.21
CA GLN A 15 7.06 -15.23 -23.73
C GLN A 15 8.39 -15.97 -23.70
N LEU A 16 9.21 -15.76 -24.72
CA LEU A 16 10.51 -16.41 -24.78
C LEU A 16 11.45 -15.88 -23.70
N GLN A 17 11.29 -14.62 -23.31
CA GLN A 17 12.14 -14.00 -22.32
C GLN A 17 11.45 -13.84 -20.98
N HIS A 18 10.43 -14.61 -20.76
CA HIS A 18 9.56 -14.42 -19.61
C HIS A 18 10.32 -14.48 -18.29
N ALA A 19 11.17 -15.48 -18.13
CA ALA A 19 11.90 -15.63 -16.87
C ALA A 19 12.85 -14.45 -16.63
N THR A 20 13.52 -13.98 -17.68
CA THR A 20 14.42 -12.84 -17.52
C THR A 20 13.65 -11.58 -17.17
N LEU A 21 12.53 -11.35 -17.85
CA LEU A 21 11.72 -10.18 -17.56
C LEU A 21 11.19 -10.21 -16.13
N HIS A 22 10.72 -11.37 -15.69
CA HIS A 22 10.27 -11.49 -14.32
C HIS A 22 11.37 -11.20 -13.31
N ALA A 23 12.56 -11.71 -13.59
CA ALA A 23 13.67 -11.45 -12.69
C ALA A 23 14.01 -9.96 -12.61
N LEU A 24 13.99 -9.30 -13.76
CA LEU A 24 14.26 -7.87 -13.77
C LEU A 24 13.19 -7.08 -13.03
N LEU A 25 11.93 -7.44 -13.22
CA LEU A 25 10.86 -6.75 -12.52
C LEU A 25 10.95 -6.97 -11.02
N SER A 26 11.28 -8.19 -10.61
CA SER A 26 11.46 -8.45 -9.19
C SER A 26 12.62 -7.64 -8.62
N LEU A 27 13.69 -7.53 -9.35
CA LEU A 27 14.82 -6.73 -8.91
C LEU A 27 14.42 -5.26 -8.76
N LEU A 28 13.69 -4.73 -9.74
CA LEU A 28 13.23 -3.35 -9.67
C LEU A 28 12.30 -3.13 -8.50
N ASP A 29 11.40 -4.08 -8.25
CA ASP A 29 10.51 -3.98 -7.09
C ASP A 29 11.33 -3.94 -5.80
N GLY A 30 12.35 -4.78 -5.71
CA GLY A 30 13.19 -4.78 -4.52
C GLY A 30 13.93 -3.47 -4.32
N ILE A 31 14.43 -2.90 -5.40
CA ILE A 31 15.12 -1.61 -5.31
C ILE A 31 14.14 -0.53 -4.86
N LEU A 32 12.96 -0.53 -5.44
CA LEU A 32 11.95 0.46 -5.07
C LEU A 32 11.54 0.33 -3.61
N ILE A 33 11.31 -0.90 -3.15
CA ILE A 33 10.92 -1.11 -1.76
C ILE A 33 12.02 -0.67 -0.82
N ASN A 34 13.28 -0.96 -1.15
CA ASN A 34 14.38 -0.51 -0.32
C ASN A 34 14.45 1.00 -0.25
N TYR A 35 14.25 1.66 -1.38
CA TYR A 35 14.23 3.13 -1.37
C TYR A 35 13.11 3.66 -0.49
N ILE A 36 11.93 3.09 -0.63
CA ILE A 36 10.79 3.53 0.18
C ILE A 36 11.07 3.29 1.66
N ALA A 37 11.65 2.15 2.00
CA ALA A 37 11.96 1.86 3.40
C ALA A 37 12.90 2.90 3.98
N LEU A 38 13.87 3.36 3.21
CA LEU A 38 14.76 4.42 3.68
C LEU A 38 14.01 5.73 3.87
N CYS A 39 13.08 6.03 2.97
CA CYS A 39 12.26 7.23 3.13
C CYS A 39 11.42 7.15 4.41
N LEU A 40 10.87 5.98 4.70
CA LEU A 40 10.10 5.81 5.92
C LEU A 40 10.97 6.00 7.15
N GLN A 41 12.17 5.43 7.16
CA GLN A 41 13.07 5.62 8.28
C GLN A 41 13.41 7.08 8.48
N SER A 42 13.62 7.80 7.39
CA SER A 42 13.93 9.21 7.48
C SER A 42 12.76 10.00 8.07
N ALA A 43 11.54 9.62 7.70
CA ALA A 43 10.36 10.31 8.21
C ALA A 43 10.21 10.13 9.72
N TRP A 44 10.67 9.01 10.29
CA TRP A 44 10.56 8.79 11.72
C TRP A 44 11.42 9.74 12.54
N LYS A 45 12.38 10.39 11.91
CA LYS A 45 13.22 11.37 12.58
C LYS A 45 12.57 12.75 12.65
N LYS A 46 11.42 12.92 12.03
CA LYS A 46 10.73 14.20 11.96
C LYS A 46 9.45 14.12 12.78
N PRO A 47 8.91 15.25 13.22
CA PRO A 47 7.64 15.22 13.91
C PRO A 47 6.51 14.84 12.97
N GLY A 48 5.50 14.19 13.51
CA GLY A 48 4.37 13.76 12.71
C GLY A 48 3.52 12.78 13.48
N ASN A 49 2.38 12.47 12.92
CA ASN A 49 1.47 11.50 13.50
C ASN A 49 1.84 10.11 13.03
N ASP A 50 1.71 9.15 13.92
CA ASP A 50 2.06 7.78 13.65
C ASP A 50 0.94 7.06 12.93
N ALA A 51 1.30 6.24 11.96
CA ALA A 51 0.33 5.46 11.22
C ALA A 51 0.91 4.10 10.87
N LEU A 52 0.00 3.13 10.73
CA LEU A 52 0.33 1.83 10.16
C LEU A 52 -0.41 1.71 8.84
N VAL A 53 0.33 1.45 7.78
CA VAL A 53 -0.28 1.25 6.46
C VAL A 53 -0.45 -0.24 6.22
N VAL A 54 -1.66 -0.62 5.85
CA VAL A 54 -1.97 -2.02 5.56
C VAL A 54 -2.66 -2.10 4.20
N GLY A 55 -2.54 -3.25 3.56
CA GLY A 55 -3.28 -3.54 2.35
C GLY A 55 -4.42 -4.48 2.65
N TRP A 56 -5.58 -4.19 2.11
CA TRP A 56 -6.76 -5.00 2.36
C TRP A 56 -7.13 -5.71 1.09
N ASN A 57 -7.11 -7.06 1.15
CA ASN A 57 -7.65 -7.89 0.09
C ASN A 57 -6.80 -7.79 -1.19
N HIS A 58 -6.04 -8.82 -1.48
CA HIS A 58 -5.40 -9.05 -2.77
C HIS A 58 -4.45 -7.95 -3.27
N GLN A 59 -3.98 -7.08 -2.40
CA GLN A 59 -3.01 -6.08 -2.85
C GLN A 59 -1.61 -6.65 -2.73
N ASP A 60 -0.78 -6.43 -3.73
CA ASP A 60 0.58 -6.93 -3.62
C ASP A 60 1.44 -6.01 -2.76
N ALA A 61 2.57 -6.56 -2.32
CA ALA A 61 3.41 -5.84 -1.37
C ALA A 61 3.94 -4.54 -1.95
N THR A 62 4.28 -4.53 -3.22
CA THR A 62 4.82 -3.31 -3.82
C THR A 62 3.80 -2.18 -3.77
N GLN A 63 2.55 -2.48 -4.04
CA GLN A 63 1.52 -1.45 -3.96
C GLN A 63 1.34 -0.94 -2.54
N ILE A 64 1.44 -1.83 -1.56
CA ILE A 64 1.33 -1.39 -0.17
C ILE A 64 2.48 -0.47 0.19
N TRP A 65 3.70 -0.79 -0.25
CA TRP A 65 4.84 0.08 0.00
C TRP A 65 4.69 1.43 -0.68
N LEU A 66 4.16 1.45 -1.92
CA LEU A 66 3.91 2.72 -2.60
C LEU A 66 2.87 3.56 -1.86
N ALA A 67 1.84 2.91 -1.34
CA ALA A 67 0.84 3.63 -0.54
C ALA A 67 1.47 4.22 0.71
N ALA A 68 2.38 3.48 1.33
CA ALA A 68 3.09 4.00 2.50
C ALA A 68 3.93 5.21 2.14
N TRP A 69 4.57 5.17 0.99
CA TRP A 69 5.36 6.32 0.54
C TRP A 69 4.48 7.56 0.37
N VAL A 70 3.30 7.37 -0.21
CA VAL A 70 2.36 8.49 -0.36
C VAL A 70 1.99 9.05 1.02
N ALA A 71 1.75 8.18 1.99
CA ALA A 71 1.40 8.64 3.33
C ALA A 71 2.54 9.46 3.94
N VAL A 72 3.78 9.03 3.72
CA VAL A 72 4.92 9.80 4.21
C VAL A 72 4.95 11.18 3.57
N GLN A 73 4.65 11.26 2.27
CA GLN A 73 4.62 12.55 1.59
C GLN A 73 3.57 13.47 2.17
N LYS A 74 2.56 12.92 2.81
CA LYS A 74 1.51 13.72 3.43
C LYS A 74 1.78 14.02 4.89
N GLY A 75 2.93 13.64 5.39
CA GLY A 75 3.37 14.03 6.72
C GLY A 75 3.23 12.96 7.80
N TRP A 76 2.81 11.75 7.44
CA TRP A 76 2.69 10.68 8.42
C TRP A 76 4.04 10.06 8.71
N ARG A 77 4.20 9.54 9.93
CA ARG A 77 5.31 8.66 10.28
C ARG A 77 4.78 7.25 10.21
N VAL A 78 5.29 6.46 9.28
CA VAL A 78 4.61 5.28 8.80
C VAL A 78 5.40 4.01 9.10
N ASP A 79 4.71 3.00 9.64
CA ASP A 79 5.13 1.62 9.55
C ASP A 79 4.26 0.91 8.53
N VAL A 80 4.76 -0.17 7.98
CA VAL A 80 4.08 -0.90 6.92
C VAL A 80 3.87 -2.33 7.35
N LEU A 81 2.64 -2.82 7.21
CA LEU A 81 2.39 -4.25 7.23
C LEU A 81 2.26 -4.67 5.77
N ALA A 82 3.35 -5.22 5.23
CA ALA A 82 3.43 -5.42 3.78
C ALA A 82 2.69 -6.65 3.31
N GLN A 83 2.27 -7.52 4.22
CA GLN A 83 1.52 -8.70 3.85
C GLN A 83 0.07 -8.32 3.65
N PRO A 84 -0.49 -8.52 2.45
CA PRO A 84 -1.90 -8.17 2.28
C PRO A 84 -2.81 -8.98 3.19
N LEU A 85 -3.81 -8.31 3.71
CA LEU A 85 -4.76 -8.95 4.62
C LEU A 85 -6.03 -9.30 3.86
N VAL A 86 -6.48 -10.53 4.02
CA VAL A 86 -7.75 -10.95 3.45
C VAL A 86 -8.90 -10.37 4.26
N GLN A 87 -8.76 -10.39 5.57
CA GLN A 87 -9.75 -9.81 6.47
C GLN A 87 -9.11 -8.71 7.26
N LEU A 88 -9.83 -7.64 7.44
CA LEU A 88 -9.36 -6.52 8.22
C LEU A 88 -10.29 -6.31 9.40
N ARG A 89 -9.70 -6.34 10.58
CA ARG A 89 -10.42 -6.08 11.82
C ARG A 89 -9.69 -5.00 12.60
N PRO A 90 -10.29 -3.83 12.73
CA PRO A 90 -9.57 -2.74 13.42
C PRO A 90 -9.22 -3.07 14.85
N GLU A 91 -10.01 -3.90 15.51
CA GLU A 91 -9.72 -4.25 16.89
C GLU A 91 -8.46 -5.09 17.04
N LEU A 92 -7.92 -5.63 15.96
CA LEU A 92 -6.66 -6.34 16.02
C LEU A 92 -5.46 -5.41 16.08
N PHE A 93 -5.65 -4.12 15.90
CA PHE A 93 -4.55 -3.17 15.81
C PHE A 93 -4.59 -2.09 16.87
N PRO A 94 -5.30 -2.25 17.96
CA PRO A 94 -5.31 -1.20 18.98
C PRO A 94 -4.00 -1.06 19.69
N UNK A 95 -3.65 -1.94 19.78
CA UNK A 95 -2.54 -1.90 20.56
C UNK A 95 -1.32 -1.81 19.80
N UNK A 96 -1.62 -1.65 19.05
CA UNK A 96 -0.63 -1.68 18.31
C UNK A 96 0.32 -0.83 18.64
N UNK A 97 -0.07 -0.20 18.69
CA UNK A 97 0.81 0.56 19.06
C UNK A 97 0.90 0.60 20.44
N UNK A 98 1.03 -0.09 20.66
CA UNK A 98 1.27 -0.08 21.72
C UNK A 98 1.40 1.09 22.32
N UNK A 99 1.61 1.50 22.14
CA UNK A 99 1.84 2.56 22.56
C UNK A 99 0.88 3.47 22.38
N UNK A 100 0.52 3.57 22.91
CA UNK A 100 -0.10 4.35 22.67
C UNK A 100 -1.02 4.86 21.90
N UNK A 101 -0.84 5.38 21.69
CA UNK A 101 -1.53 5.93 20.85
C UNK A 101 -1.96 5.02 19.88
N UNK A 102 -2.89 5.08 19.91
CA UNK A 102 -3.29 4.40 18.96
C UNK A 102 -2.71 4.92 17.81
N ARG A 103 -2.31 4.14 17.14
CA ARG A 103 -1.88 4.51 15.80
C ARG A 103 -3.08 4.64 14.90
N THR A 104 -2.97 5.53 13.99
CA THR A 104 -3.96 5.57 12.92
C THR A 104 -3.67 4.44 11.93
N LEU A 105 -4.72 3.78 11.49
CA LEU A 105 -4.62 2.74 10.49
C LEU A 105 -4.98 3.34 9.13
N LEU A 106 -4.06 3.26 8.19
CA LEU A 106 -4.28 3.76 6.83
C LEU A 106 -4.37 2.56 5.91
N VAL A 107 -5.48 2.45 5.21
CA VAL A 107 -5.80 1.23 4.48
C VAL A 107 -5.73 1.47 2.99
N TRP A 108 -4.97 0.65 2.31
CA TRP A 108 -4.93 0.62 0.85
C TRP A 108 -5.88 -0.45 0.35
N CYS A 109 -6.88 -0.05 -0.43
CA CYS A 109 -7.92 -0.95 -0.90
C CYS A 109 -7.80 -1.27 -2.39
N GLY A 110 -6.72 -0.86 -3.02
CA GLY A 110 -6.55 -1.15 -4.43
C GLY A 110 -6.95 0.01 -5.31
N GLU A 111 -6.81 -0.20 -6.60
CA GLU A 111 -7.08 0.84 -7.59
C GLU A 111 -7.84 0.21 -8.75
N PRO A 112 -9.12 0.48 -8.90
CA PRO A 112 -9.94 1.33 -8.04
C PRO A 112 -10.32 0.62 -6.74
N PRO A 113 -10.63 1.36 -5.71
CA PRO A 113 -11.03 0.74 -4.45
C PRO A 113 -12.43 0.18 -4.53
N ALA A 114 -12.67 -0.91 -3.80
CA ALA A 114 -13.99 -1.49 -3.73
C ALA A 114 -14.88 -0.62 -2.85
N ALA A 115 -16.07 -0.31 -3.35
CA ALA A 115 -16.98 0.56 -2.61
C ALA A 115 -17.35 -0.04 -1.26
N ARG A 116 -17.53 -1.36 -1.19
CA ARG A 116 -17.90 -1.99 0.07
C ARG A 116 -16.82 -1.83 1.11
N GLN A 117 -15.56 -1.91 0.68
CA GLN A 117 -14.46 -1.73 1.62
C GLN A 117 -14.38 -0.29 2.11
N LEU A 118 -14.60 0.66 1.22
CA LEU A 118 -14.59 2.06 1.64
C LEU A 118 -15.72 2.35 2.61
N GLU A 119 -16.89 1.79 2.37
CA GLU A 119 -18.02 1.96 3.27
C GLU A 119 -17.74 1.34 4.63
N GLN A 120 -17.10 0.17 4.65
CA GLN A 120 -16.78 -0.48 5.91
C GLN A 120 -15.77 0.35 6.71
N ILE A 121 -14.79 0.92 6.03
CA ILE A 121 -13.80 1.77 6.71
C ILE A 121 -14.51 2.99 7.29
N ALA A 122 -15.41 3.59 6.54
CA ALA A 122 -16.14 4.74 7.05
C ALA A 122 -17.01 4.37 8.27
N ALA A 123 -17.60 3.18 8.26
CA ALA A 123 -18.38 2.72 9.40
C ALA A 123 -17.51 2.52 10.62
N TRP A 124 -16.36 1.93 10.46
CA TRP A 124 -15.44 1.76 11.59
C TRP A 124 -14.98 3.10 12.14
N HIS A 125 -14.71 4.05 11.24
CA HIS A 125 -14.31 5.37 11.68
C HIS A 125 -15.43 6.03 12.49
N ALA A 126 -16.67 5.87 12.03
CA ALA A 126 -17.80 6.41 12.76
C ALA A 126 -17.98 5.77 14.13
N GLN A 127 -17.51 4.54 14.29
CA GLN A 127 -17.57 3.85 15.58
C GLN A 127 -16.43 4.25 16.50
N GLY A 128 -15.55 5.12 16.08
CA GLY A 128 -14.47 5.62 16.92
C GLY A 128 -13.11 5.03 16.65
N HIS A 129 -13.00 4.14 15.69
CA HIS A 129 -11.68 3.62 15.34
C HIS A 129 -10.89 4.64 14.54
N ALA A 130 -9.59 4.71 14.78
CA ALA A 130 -8.72 5.61 14.03
C ALA A 130 -8.27 4.92 12.75
N ILE A 131 -9.15 4.93 11.77
CA ILE A 131 -8.92 4.22 10.52
C ILE A 131 -9.40 5.08 9.37
N PHE A 132 -8.59 5.15 8.32
CA PHE A 132 -8.89 5.92 7.13
C PHE A 132 -8.49 5.15 5.89
N SER A 133 -9.18 5.44 4.79
CA SER A 133 -8.78 4.95 3.49
C SER A 133 -7.75 5.91 2.88
N LEU A 134 -6.76 5.34 2.22
CA LEU A 134 -5.78 6.16 1.49
C LEU A 134 -6.33 6.71 0.18
N HIS A 135 -7.57 6.38 -0.15
CA HIS A 135 -8.19 6.82 -1.40
C HIS A 135 -9.01 8.09 -1.26
N GLU A 136 -9.00 8.70 -0.09
CA GLU A 136 -9.78 9.92 0.12
C GLU A 136 -8.83 11.09 0.17
N PRO A 137 -8.62 11.74 -0.96
CA PRO A 137 -7.63 12.82 -0.99
C PRO A 137 -7.95 13.99 -0.07
N GLU A 138 -9.22 14.26 0.15
CA GLU A 138 -9.59 15.39 1.01
C GLU A 138 -9.25 15.15 2.45
N THR A 139 -9.28 13.91 2.90
CA THR A 139 -9.05 13.60 4.30
C THR A 139 -7.58 13.34 4.59
N ILE A 140 -6.79 13.21 3.56
CA ILE A 140 -5.39 12.93 3.71
C ILE A 140 -4.57 14.13 3.30
#